data_cad4c95e87eb08f4cc7458d2e4e7d7ca
#
_entry.id   cad4c95e87eb08f4cc7458d2e4e7d7ca
#
_cell.length_a   1.000
_cell.length_b   1.000
_cell.length_c   1.000
_cell.angle_alpha   90.00
_cell.angle_beta   90.00
_cell.angle_gamma   90.00
#
_symmetry.space_group_name_H-M   'P 1'
#
loop_
_entity.id
_entity.type
_entity.pdbx_description
1 polymer ?
#
loop_
_entity_poly.entity_id
_entity_poly.type
_entity_poly.pdbx_seq_one_letter_code
_entity_poly.pdbx_strand_id
1 'polypeptide(L)'
;MPAGLVVLVGPPASGKTSFVRALIARRQIDAEAVVSSDEIRAELFGTSPAEAESEEADARIFDERDRRIVARLATGRSAIAESTNVTPQARARLIAIARRFNAPVTMLRFNPAVTDLVQQYTERRRTDLTAEDVRAYATIMIRDAGADQLRSEGATTVHDVPGRRQATTPAEAAAQFSFV
;
A
#
# COMPACT_ATOMS: atom_id res chain seq x y z
N MET A 1 15.51 -6.98 0.01
CA MET A 1 15.31 -5.69 -0.69
C MET A 1 16.15 -4.65 0.01
N PRO A 2 16.83 -3.75 -0.69
CA PRO A 2 17.66 -2.73 -0.06
C PRO A 2 16.82 -1.79 0.80
N ALA A 3 17.47 -1.17 1.80
CA ALA A 3 16.83 -0.13 2.61
C ALA A 3 16.31 1.00 1.71
N GLY A 4 15.06 1.40 1.88
CA GLY A 4 14.42 2.41 1.03
C GLY A 4 12.92 2.51 1.26
N LEU A 5 12.22 3.05 0.29
CA LEU A 5 10.76 3.14 0.33
C LEU A 5 10.12 1.95 -0.38
N VAL A 6 9.29 1.22 0.33
CA VAL A 6 8.43 0.18 -0.23
C VAL A 6 7.01 0.74 -0.35
N VAL A 7 6.44 0.69 -1.54
CA VAL A 7 5.09 1.17 -1.82
C VAL A 7 4.20 -0.01 -2.16
N LEU A 8 3.16 -0.22 -1.38
CA LEU A 8 2.14 -1.21 -1.69
C LEU A 8 1.14 -0.61 -2.67
N VAL A 9 0.91 -1.27 -3.79
CA VAL A 9 0.02 -0.82 -4.86
C VAL A 9 -1.06 -1.86 -5.08
N GLY A 10 -2.30 -1.51 -4.82
CA GLY A 10 -3.41 -2.42 -5.02
C GLY A 10 -4.73 -1.89 -4.49
N PRO A 11 -5.86 -2.38 -5.01
CA PRO A 11 -7.18 -1.94 -4.61
C PRO A 11 -7.49 -2.27 -3.15
N PRO A 12 -8.54 -1.68 -2.56
CA PRO A 12 -9.06 -2.11 -1.27
C PRO A 12 -9.32 -3.62 -1.26
N ALA A 13 -9.17 -4.26 -0.12
CA ALA A 13 -9.36 -5.70 0.08
C ALA A 13 -8.42 -6.63 -0.74
N SER A 14 -7.39 -6.11 -1.40
CA SER A 14 -6.45 -6.92 -2.19
C SER A 14 -5.43 -7.73 -1.38
N GLY A 15 -5.49 -7.66 -0.06
CA GLY A 15 -4.62 -8.46 0.82
C GLY A 15 -3.39 -7.73 1.37
N LYS A 16 -3.21 -6.44 1.10
CA LYS A 16 -2.06 -5.63 1.56
C LYS A 16 -1.83 -5.75 3.08
N THR A 17 -2.85 -5.45 3.88
CA THR A 17 -2.75 -5.49 5.34
C THR A 17 -2.43 -6.90 5.86
N SER A 18 -3.02 -7.94 5.28
CA SER A 18 -2.72 -9.32 5.67
C SER A 18 -1.30 -9.72 5.34
N PHE A 19 -0.77 -9.26 4.21
CA PHE A 19 0.62 -9.45 3.81
C PHE A 19 1.59 -8.74 4.75
N VAL A 20 1.32 -7.47 5.07
CA VAL A 20 2.13 -6.68 6.03
C VAL A 20 2.16 -7.34 7.40
N ARG A 21 1.00 -7.78 7.91
CA ARG A 21 0.92 -8.52 9.18
C ARG A 21 1.73 -9.80 9.15
N ALA A 22 1.75 -10.51 8.03
CA ALA A 22 2.56 -11.71 7.87
C ALA A 22 4.07 -11.37 7.88
N LEU A 23 4.50 -10.28 7.26
CA LEU A 23 5.90 -9.82 7.32
C LEU A 23 6.32 -9.49 8.75
N ILE A 24 5.48 -8.80 9.52
CA ILE A 24 5.73 -8.46 10.93
C ILE A 24 5.80 -9.74 11.78
N ALA A 25 4.84 -10.65 11.62
CA ALA A 25 4.81 -11.92 12.36
C ALA A 25 6.05 -12.79 12.10
N ARG A 26 6.61 -12.70 10.89
CA ARG A 26 7.86 -13.37 10.50
C ARG A 26 9.13 -12.61 10.90
N ARG A 27 9.00 -11.46 11.55
CA ARG A 27 10.11 -10.58 11.93
C ARG A 27 10.99 -10.13 10.73
N GLN A 28 10.39 -10.02 9.55
CA GLN A 28 11.05 -9.54 8.35
C GLN A 28 11.08 -8.02 8.28
N ILE A 29 10.13 -7.37 8.96
CA ILE A 29 10.03 -5.93 9.12
C ILE A 29 9.60 -5.60 10.56
N ASP A 30 9.97 -4.42 11.04
CA ASP A 30 9.43 -3.86 12.27
C ASP A 30 8.05 -3.26 11.99
N ALA A 31 7.14 -3.35 12.96
CA ALA A 31 5.82 -2.73 12.84
C ALA A 31 5.90 -1.22 12.57
N GLU A 32 6.87 -0.54 13.18
CA GLU A 32 7.13 0.89 12.97
C GLU A 32 7.55 1.24 11.53
N ALA A 33 8.02 0.27 10.73
CA ALA A 33 8.35 0.51 9.33
C ALA A 33 7.10 0.76 8.48
N VAL A 34 5.95 0.31 8.94
CA VAL A 34 4.68 0.41 8.23
C VAL A 34 4.03 1.77 8.52
N VAL A 35 3.72 2.49 7.47
CA VAL A 35 3.00 3.75 7.52
C VAL A 35 1.67 3.55 6.79
N SER A 36 0.63 3.28 7.56
CA SER A 36 -0.70 2.96 7.07
C SER A 36 -1.60 4.20 7.09
N SER A 37 -2.18 4.54 5.93
CA SER A 37 -3.15 5.64 5.85
C SER A 37 -4.43 5.36 6.64
N ASP A 38 -4.85 4.10 6.73
CA ASP A 38 -6.04 3.71 7.49
C ASP A 38 -5.78 3.84 9.01
N GLU A 39 -4.59 3.47 9.49
CA GLU A 39 -4.21 3.66 10.89
C GLU A 39 -4.08 5.14 11.24
N ILE A 40 -3.46 5.94 10.39
CA ILE A 40 -3.37 7.40 10.57
C ILE A 40 -4.77 8.02 10.62
N ARG A 41 -5.68 7.59 9.75
CA ARG A 41 -7.08 8.04 9.78
C ARG A 41 -7.73 7.73 11.12
N ALA A 42 -7.58 6.52 11.62
CA ALA A 42 -8.12 6.11 12.91
C ALA A 42 -7.50 6.90 14.08
N GLU A 43 -6.20 7.17 14.05
CA GLU A 43 -5.50 7.97 15.06
C GLU A 43 -5.97 9.44 15.08
N LEU A 44 -6.16 10.07 13.92
CA LEU A 44 -6.49 11.48 13.81
C LEU A 44 -7.98 11.77 14.05
N PHE A 45 -8.85 10.87 13.62
CA PHE A 45 -10.30 11.11 13.56
C PHE A 45 -11.13 10.10 14.36
N GLY A 46 -10.51 9.06 14.90
CA GLY A 46 -11.21 8.02 15.65
C GLY A 46 -12.22 7.26 14.78
N THR A 47 -13.39 6.99 15.33
CA THR A 47 -14.49 6.27 14.66
C THR A 47 -15.56 7.20 14.09
N SER A 48 -15.35 8.52 14.06
CA SER A 48 -16.32 9.49 13.53
C SER A 48 -16.25 9.52 11.99
N PRO A 49 -17.22 8.93 11.26
CA PRO A 49 -17.15 8.82 9.80
C PRO A 49 -17.20 10.19 9.11
N ALA A 50 -18.00 11.12 9.63
CA ALA A 50 -18.27 12.40 8.96
C ALA A 50 -17.08 13.35 8.88
N GLU A 51 -16.18 13.29 9.87
CA GLU A 51 -14.94 14.09 9.86
C GLU A 51 -13.79 13.40 9.11
N ALA A 52 -13.87 12.08 8.97
CA ALA A 52 -12.83 11.26 8.35
C ALA A 52 -12.94 11.17 6.82
N GLU A 53 -14.06 11.61 6.22
CA GLU A 53 -14.34 11.48 4.78
C GLU A 53 -14.40 12.84 4.06
N SER A 54 -13.48 13.73 4.36
CA SER A 54 -13.36 15.03 3.68
C SER A 54 -12.01 15.16 2.97
N GLU A 55 -11.94 16.04 1.96
CA GLU A 55 -10.66 16.38 1.29
C GLU A 55 -9.64 16.94 2.28
N GLU A 56 -10.09 17.68 3.29
CA GLU A 56 -9.23 18.22 4.36
C GLU A 56 -8.69 17.10 5.25
N ALA A 57 -9.52 16.10 5.58
CA ALA A 57 -9.08 14.92 6.32
C ALA A 57 -8.05 14.12 5.53
N ASP A 58 -8.29 13.90 4.25
CA ASP A 58 -7.34 13.20 3.37
C ASP A 58 -6.01 13.96 3.27
N ALA A 59 -6.04 15.28 3.14
CA ALA A 59 -4.83 16.09 3.13
C ALA A 59 -4.01 15.91 4.43
N ARG A 60 -4.67 15.96 5.59
CA ARG A 60 -4.02 15.74 6.90
C ARG A 60 -3.44 14.33 7.03
N ILE A 61 -4.14 13.32 6.55
CA ILE A 61 -3.67 11.92 6.58
C ILE A 61 -2.41 11.80 5.71
N PHE A 62 -2.43 12.36 4.50
CA PHE A 62 -1.29 12.30 3.60
C PHE A 62 -0.09 13.10 4.11
N ASP A 63 -0.30 14.24 4.74
CA ASP A 63 0.77 15.03 5.36
C ASP A 63 1.42 14.26 6.53
N GLU A 64 0.63 13.64 7.39
CA GLU A 64 1.16 12.81 8.49
C GLU A 64 1.87 11.55 7.96
N ARG A 65 1.32 10.88 6.95
CA ARG A 65 1.97 9.76 6.27
C ARG A 65 3.36 10.16 5.76
N ASP A 66 3.42 11.27 5.05
CA ASP A 66 4.66 11.75 4.44
C ASP A 66 5.68 12.15 5.51
N ARG A 67 5.24 12.79 6.58
CA ARG A 67 6.08 13.12 7.74
C ARG A 67 6.72 11.87 8.36
N ARG A 68 5.94 10.79 8.55
CA ARG A 68 6.44 9.51 9.09
C ARG A 68 7.44 8.85 8.14
N ILE A 69 7.16 8.84 6.86
CA ILE A 69 8.07 8.29 5.84
C ILE A 69 9.38 9.07 5.82
N VAL A 70 9.31 10.40 5.78
CA VAL A 70 10.49 11.29 5.81
C VAL A 70 11.35 11.02 7.04
N ALA A 71 10.74 10.91 8.22
CA ALA A 71 11.46 10.67 9.47
C ALA A 71 12.26 9.34 9.42
N ARG A 72 11.71 8.31 8.80
CA ARG A 72 12.41 7.03 8.66
C ARG A 72 13.54 7.09 7.63
N LEU A 73 13.26 7.61 6.44
CA LEU A 73 14.26 7.70 5.36
C LEU A 73 15.42 8.62 5.74
N ALA A 74 15.17 9.70 6.47
CA ALA A 74 16.21 10.61 6.95
C ALA A 74 17.20 9.93 7.91
N THR A 75 16.81 8.85 8.56
CA THR A 75 17.68 8.04 9.44
C THR A 75 18.21 6.78 8.75
N GLY A 76 18.10 6.67 7.43
CA GLY A 76 18.56 5.52 6.65
C GLY A 76 17.73 4.24 6.87
N ARG A 77 16.56 4.35 7.51
CA ARG A 77 15.66 3.20 7.76
C ARG A 77 14.60 3.08 6.67
N SER A 78 14.19 1.84 6.39
CA SER A 78 13.12 1.58 5.43
C SER A 78 11.77 2.06 5.94
N ALA A 79 10.91 2.48 5.00
CA ALA A 79 9.51 2.77 5.23
C ALA A 79 8.63 1.98 4.25
N ILE A 80 7.47 1.54 4.70
CA ILE A 80 6.48 0.83 3.89
C ILE A 80 5.21 1.67 3.87
N ALA A 81 4.89 2.23 2.70
CA ALA A 81 3.67 3.02 2.50
C ALA A 81 2.49 2.08 2.22
N GLU A 82 1.66 1.85 3.23
CA GLU A 82 0.45 1.03 3.14
C GLU A 82 -0.77 1.91 2.86
N SER A 83 -1.16 1.95 1.60
CA SER A 83 -2.36 2.60 1.08
C SER A 83 -2.73 1.93 -0.24
N THR A 84 -3.78 2.36 -0.93
CA THR A 84 -4.10 1.80 -2.26
C THR A 84 -3.03 2.15 -3.29
N ASN A 85 -2.56 3.40 -3.29
CA ASN A 85 -1.52 3.93 -4.19
C ASN A 85 -1.75 3.57 -5.67
N VAL A 86 -3.00 3.43 -6.09
CA VAL A 86 -3.35 2.96 -7.45
C VAL A 86 -3.26 4.07 -8.50
N THR A 87 -3.29 5.33 -8.08
CA THR A 87 -3.19 6.48 -8.99
C THR A 87 -1.75 6.97 -9.15
N PRO A 88 -1.36 7.47 -10.34
CA PRO A 88 -0.05 8.07 -10.55
C PRO A 88 0.26 9.23 -9.60
N GLN A 89 -0.73 10.06 -9.27
CA GLN A 89 -0.58 11.21 -8.38
C GLN A 89 -0.18 10.78 -6.96
N ALA A 90 -0.84 9.74 -6.42
CA ALA A 90 -0.50 9.20 -5.10
C ALA A 90 0.94 8.68 -5.04
N ARG A 91 1.40 8.03 -6.10
CA ARG A 91 2.76 7.48 -6.20
C ARG A 91 3.81 8.56 -6.44
N ALA A 92 3.51 9.57 -7.28
CA ALA A 92 4.44 10.65 -7.58
C ALA A 92 4.93 11.36 -6.31
N ARG A 93 4.04 11.61 -5.35
CA ARG A 93 4.37 12.22 -4.06
C ARG A 93 5.34 11.35 -3.25
N LEU A 94 5.11 10.04 -3.20
CA LEU A 94 5.98 9.09 -2.51
C LEU A 94 7.36 8.96 -3.18
N ILE A 95 7.39 8.90 -4.51
CA ILE A 95 8.63 8.86 -5.29
C ILE A 95 9.46 10.13 -5.08
N ALA A 96 8.80 11.31 -5.05
CA ALA A 96 9.47 12.58 -4.78
C ALA A 96 10.14 12.59 -3.39
N ILE A 97 9.48 12.04 -2.37
CA ILE A 97 10.06 11.89 -1.04
C ILE A 97 11.30 10.99 -1.10
N ALA A 98 11.19 9.81 -1.70
CA ALA A 98 12.32 8.87 -1.79
C ALA A 98 13.53 9.49 -2.50
N ARG A 99 13.31 10.22 -3.58
CA ARG A 99 14.38 10.92 -4.33
C ARG A 99 15.16 11.93 -3.48
N ARG A 100 14.50 12.62 -2.54
CA ARG A 100 15.18 13.57 -1.63
C ARG A 100 16.23 12.90 -0.75
N PHE A 101 16.09 11.62 -0.48
CA PHE A 101 16.99 10.83 0.36
C PHE A 101 17.84 9.84 -0.45
N ASN A 102 17.83 9.91 -1.78
CA ASN A 102 18.46 8.93 -2.66
C ASN A 102 18.04 7.47 -2.32
N ALA A 103 16.83 7.31 -1.80
CA ALA A 103 16.30 6.02 -1.38
C ALA A 103 15.72 5.27 -2.59
N PRO A 104 16.04 4.00 -2.79
CA PRO A 104 15.40 3.19 -3.83
C PRO A 104 13.92 3.01 -3.51
N VAL A 105 13.10 2.93 -4.59
CA VAL A 105 11.66 2.71 -4.49
C VAL A 105 11.34 1.30 -4.99
N THR A 106 10.84 0.45 -4.10
CA THR A 106 10.30 -0.86 -4.46
C THR A 106 8.78 -0.81 -4.44
N MET A 107 8.13 -1.17 -5.53
CA MET A 107 6.68 -1.28 -5.59
C MET A 107 6.24 -2.73 -5.54
N LEU A 108 5.38 -3.05 -4.58
CA LEU A 108 4.75 -4.36 -4.42
C LEU A 108 3.31 -4.26 -4.90
N ARG A 109 3.03 -4.91 -6.02
CA ARG A 109 1.76 -4.83 -6.72
C ARG A 109 0.85 -5.99 -6.34
N PHE A 110 -0.34 -5.66 -5.84
CA PHE A 110 -1.41 -6.60 -5.50
C PHE A 110 -2.47 -6.54 -6.60
N ASN A 111 -2.48 -7.52 -7.47
CA ASN A 111 -3.36 -7.56 -8.64
C ASN A 111 -4.27 -8.81 -8.63
N PRO A 112 -5.24 -8.88 -7.68
CA PRO A 112 -6.18 -9.99 -7.64
C PRO A 112 -7.12 -9.98 -8.86
N ALA A 113 -7.73 -11.13 -9.19
CA ALA A 113 -8.85 -11.16 -10.10
C ALA A 113 -10.03 -10.35 -9.52
N VAL A 114 -10.81 -9.70 -10.38
CA VAL A 114 -11.95 -8.87 -9.92
C VAL A 114 -12.95 -9.70 -9.10
N THR A 115 -13.19 -10.94 -9.49
CA THR A 115 -14.04 -11.89 -8.76
C THR A 115 -13.53 -12.16 -7.36
N ASP A 116 -12.24 -12.43 -7.21
CA ASP A 116 -11.61 -12.65 -5.90
C ASP A 116 -11.67 -11.40 -5.03
N LEU A 117 -11.48 -10.23 -5.64
CA LEU A 117 -11.54 -8.94 -4.95
C LEU A 117 -12.93 -8.67 -4.38
N VAL A 118 -13.98 -8.87 -5.19
CA VAL A 118 -15.38 -8.71 -4.75
C VAL A 118 -15.71 -9.72 -3.65
N GLN A 119 -15.28 -10.96 -3.77
CA GLN A 119 -15.48 -11.98 -2.74
C GLN A 119 -14.79 -11.60 -1.43
N GLN A 120 -13.51 -11.22 -1.47
CA GLN A 120 -12.75 -10.79 -0.30
C GLN A 120 -13.37 -9.58 0.39
N TYR A 121 -13.88 -8.65 -0.39
CA TYR A 121 -14.60 -7.50 0.12
C TYR A 121 -15.87 -7.91 0.87
N THR A 122 -16.67 -8.78 0.28
CA THR A 122 -17.91 -9.30 0.89
C THR A 122 -17.62 -10.08 2.18
N GLU A 123 -16.60 -10.95 2.17
CA GLU A 123 -16.19 -11.73 3.34
C GLU A 123 -15.78 -10.86 4.53
N ARG A 124 -15.17 -9.69 4.26
CA ARG A 124 -14.75 -8.74 5.31
C ARG A 124 -15.89 -7.91 5.90
N ARG A 125 -17.11 -8.03 5.38
CA ARG A 125 -18.29 -7.26 5.80
C ARG A 125 -18.01 -5.74 5.87
N ARG A 126 -17.19 -5.24 4.99
CA ARG A 126 -16.93 -3.79 4.91
C ARG A 126 -18.17 -3.10 4.33
N THR A 127 -18.51 -1.93 4.90
CA THR A 127 -19.67 -1.13 4.49
C THR A 127 -19.27 0.23 3.91
N ASP A 128 -17.98 0.52 3.91
CA ASP A 128 -17.38 1.79 3.48
C ASP A 128 -17.28 1.94 1.95
N LEU A 129 -17.39 0.84 1.21
CA LEU A 129 -17.34 0.82 -0.25
C LEU A 129 -18.42 -0.10 -0.81
N THR A 130 -18.85 0.16 -2.04
CA THR A 130 -19.75 -0.72 -2.79
C THR A 130 -18.95 -1.70 -3.66
N ALA A 131 -19.61 -2.74 -4.17
CA ALA A 131 -18.99 -3.64 -5.15
C ALA A 131 -18.61 -2.91 -6.45
N GLU A 132 -19.31 -1.81 -6.78
CA GLU A 132 -19.00 -0.95 -7.90
C GLU A 132 -17.69 -0.18 -7.67
N ASP A 133 -17.51 0.39 -6.48
CA ASP A 133 -16.25 1.05 -6.10
C ASP A 133 -15.06 0.09 -6.21
N VAL A 134 -15.24 -1.15 -5.73
CA VAL A 134 -14.19 -2.19 -5.81
C VAL A 134 -13.82 -2.49 -7.26
N ARG A 135 -14.82 -2.58 -8.17
CA ARG A 135 -14.57 -2.78 -9.61
C ARG A 135 -13.91 -1.55 -10.24
N ALA A 136 -14.29 -0.35 -9.84
CA ALA A 136 -13.66 0.89 -10.29
C ALA A 136 -12.17 0.92 -9.93
N TYR A 137 -11.82 0.57 -8.69
CA TYR A 137 -10.41 0.43 -8.29
C TYR A 137 -9.64 -0.62 -9.11
N ALA A 138 -10.27 -1.75 -9.41
CA ALA A 138 -9.64 -2.78 -10.27
C ALA A 138 -9.38 -2.25 -11.68
N THR A 139 -10.30 -1.45 -12.23
CA THR A 139 -10.14 -0.80 -13.54
C THR A 139 -8.98 0.19 -13.52
N ILE A 140 -8.89 1.03 -12.49
CA ILE A 140 -7.78 1.98 -12.31
C ILE A 140 -6.45 1.20 -12.19
N MET A 141 -6.43 0.10 -11.45
CA MET A 141 -5.24 -0.73 -11.29
C MET A 141 -4.72 -1.26 -12.64
N ILE A 142 -5.61 -1.72 -13.51
CA ILE A 142 -5.27 -2.21 -14.86
C ILE A 142 -4.73 -1.07 -15.73
N ARG A 143 -5.39 0.10 -15.70
CA ARG A 143 -5.06 1.24 -16.54
C ARG A 143 -3.77 1.94 -16.12
N ASP A 144 -3.60 2.17 -14.81
CA ASP A 144 -2.63 3.12 -14.28
C ASP A 144 -1.55 2.49 -13.41
N ALA A 145 -1.60 1.18 -13.14
CA ALA A 145 -0.65 0.50 -12.26
C ALA A 145 -0.04 -0.76 -12.88
N GLY A 146 0.15 -0.76 -14.20
CA GLY A 146 0.93 -1.77 -14.90
C GLY A 146 2.41 -1.72 -14.49
N ALA A 147 3.11 -2.85 -14.53
CA ALA A 147 4.50 -2.92 -14.07
C ALA A 147 5.44 -1.94 -14.82
N ASP A 148 5.26 -1.80 -16.13
CA ASP A 148 6.06 -0.88 -16.94
C ASP A 148 5.73 0.58 -16.65
N GLN A 149 4.46 0.89 -16.39
CA GLN A 149 4.03 2.21 -15.93
C GLN A 149 4.71 2.56 -14.60
N LEU A 150 4.71 1.66 -13.62
CA LEU A 150 5.33 1.89 -12.33
C LEU A 150 6.85 2.12 -12.45
N ARG A 151 7.53 1.38 -13.33
CA ARG A 151 8.96 1.59 -13.62
C ARG A 151 9.19 2.96 -14.26
N SER A 152 8.38 3.35 -15.22
CA SER A 152 8.50 4.65 -15.91
C SER A 152 8.29 5.84 -14.97
N GLU A 153 7.48 5.69 -13.92
CA GLU A 153 7.28 6.70 -12.88
C GLU A 153 8.50 6.87 -11.96
N GLY A 154 9.33 5.86 -11.84
CA GLY A 154 10.56 5.92 -11.03
C GLY A 154 10.70 4.82 -9.99
N ALA A 155 9.93 3.74 -10.09
CA ALA A 155 10.19 2.55 -9.27
C ALA A 155 11.54 1.93 -9.66
N THR A 156 12.40 1.70 -8.68
CA THR A 156 13.66 0.97 -8.87
C THR A 156 13.38 -0.49 -9.17
N THR A 157 12.44 -1.08 -8.45
CA THR A 157 11.98 -2.46 -8.66
C THR A 157 10.47 -2.56 -8.53
N VAL A 158 9.87 -3.48 -9.28
CA VAL A 158 8.43 -3.78 -9.21
C VAL A 158 8.27 -5.30 -9.09
N HIS A 159 7.52 -5.74 -8.08
CA HIS A 159 7.20 -7.15 -7.88
C HIS A 159 5.69 -7.32 -7.75
N ASP A 160 5.18 -8.38 -8.36
CA ASP A 160 3.82 -8.85 -8.09
C ASP A 160 3.82 -9.70 -6.82
N VAL A 161 2.91 -9.40 -5.91
CA VAL A 161 2.68 -10.20 -4.71
C VAL A 161 1.66 -11.29 -5.05
N PRO A 162 2.04 -12.57 -4.95
CA PRO A 162 1.11 -13.65 -5.25
C PRO A 162 -0.04 -13.67 -4.23
N GLY A 163 -1.22 -14.07 -4.67
CA GLY A 163 -2.43 -14.11 -3.88
C GLY A 163 -3.33 -15.28 -4.25
N ARG A 164 -4.64 -15.14 -4.06
CA ARG A 164 -5.62 -16.23 -4.32
C ARG A 164 -5.55 -16.78 -5.74
N ARG A 165 -5.29 -15.95 -6.75
CA ARG A 165 -5.10 -16.42 -8.15
C ARG A 165 -4.02 -17.48 -8.28
N GLN A 166 -2.98 -17.40 -7.46
CA GLN A 166 -1.85 -18.32 -7.41
C GLN A 166 -1.98 -19.34 -6.27
N ALA A 167 -3.18 -19.47 -5.68
CA ALA A 167 -3.41 -20.30 -4.50
C ALA A 167 -2.42 -20.03 -3.34
N THR A 168 -1.99 -18.77 -3.19
CA THR A 168 -0.98 -18.35 -2.23
C THR A 168 -1.62 -17.60 -1.07
N THR A 169 -1.33 -18.01 0.15
CA THR A 169 -1.73 -17.30 1.37
C THR A 169 -0.84 -16.08 1.62
N PRO A 170 -1.29 -15.09 2.42
CA PRO A 170 -0.44 -13.95 2.79
C PRO A 170 0.88 -14.35 3.46
N ALA A 171 0.89 -15.42 4.25
CA ALA A 171 2.09 -15.93 4.92
C ALA A 171 3.09 -16.55 3.94
N GLU A 172 2.60 -17.30 2.96
CA GLU A 172 3.42 -17.88 1.89
C GLU A 172 3.95 -16.78 0.95
N ALA A 173 3.11 -15.80 0.63
CA ALA A 173 3.54 -14.63 -0.14
C ALA A 173 4.66 -13.86 0.61
N ALA A 174 4.46 -13.58 1.90
CA ALA A 174 5.46 -12.90 2.71
C ALA A 174 6.80 -13.66 2.78
N ALA A 175 6.77 -14.98 2.76
CA ALA A 175 7.97 -15.81 2.77
C ALA A 175 8.86 -15.66 1.51
N GLN A 176 8.30 -15.17 0.42
CA GLN A 176 9.02 -14.97 -0.85
C GLN A 176 9.80 -13.65 -0.89
N PHE A 177 9.59 -12.76 0.08
CA PHE A 177 10.25 -11.46 0.15
C PHE A 177 11.25 -11.42 1.31
N SER A 178 12.40 -10.79 1.07
CA SER A 178 13.41 -10.52 2.09
C SER A 178 13.68 -9.02 2.16
N PHE A 179 13.57 -8.46 3.35
CA PHE A 179 13.86 -7.06 3.65
C PHE A 179 15.17 -7.02 4.44
N VAL A 180 16.24 -6.51 3.82
CA VAL A 180 17.58 -6.45 4.40
C VAL A 180 17.91 -5.01 4.74
#